data_852107d1c36bf4987bf0c04ba54b1793
#
_entry.id   852107d1c36bf4987bf0c04ba54b1793
#
_cell.length_a   1.000
_cell.length_b   1.000
_cell.length_c   1.000
_cell.angle_alpha   90.00
_cell.angle_beta   90.00
_cell.angle_gamma   90.00
#
_symmetry.space_group_name_H-M   'P 1'
#
loop_
_entity.id
_entity.type
_entity.pdbx_description
1 polymer ?
#
loop_
_entity_poly.entity_id
_entity_poly.type
_entity_poly.pdbx_seq_one_letter_code
_entity_poly.pdbx_strand_id
1 'polypeptide(L)'
;MRNNKRDPMKIMLRVTVSLVVLAVAASLLSGAIGSYRQQKLVARQKEVQQINEQRDQEYAVALAEFERASASGANLAWPMQKSEGWDVVDLTNYPLENPGSITLTRQDLMYGGMLLVNQWHSRPDDFDDAGVVSIGNYTGGKIGVADYNVKLFPVAIAALQDAIAGAKDAGYEHYMVSEGYRSWDDQNALFQKAMDRLKSKYSGDALVEQAKKSVNYPGTSEFNSGLSFTLRLYSRTDASIGKPAYSTTAAGQWMSENCWKYGFVFRFPLADFPLQGTADKSYKTGISVELNLYRYVGKGNAAVMHIKDFCMEEYVDYLQE
;
A
#
# COMPACT_ATOMS: atom_id res chain seq x y z
N MET A 1 8.76 66.37 37.36
CA MET A 1 8.91 65.13 36.49
C MET A 1 8.54 63.90 37.33
N ARG A 2 7.35 63.33 37.13
CA ARG A 2 6.94 62.11 37.81
C ARG A 2 7.56 60.91 37.08
N ASN A 3 8.52 60.25 37.71
CA ASN A 3 9.20 59.08 37.21
C ASN A 3 8.27 57.85 37.32
N ASN A 4 7.58 57.52 36.23
CA ASN A 4 6.61 56.45 36.19
C ASN A 4 7.38 55.12 35.98
N LYS A 5 8.06 54.64 37.04
CA LYS A 5 8.70 53.31 37.02
C LYS A 5 7.57 52.27 36.94
N ARG A 6 7.41 51.68 35.81
CA ARG A 6 6.49 50.53 35.61
C ARG A 6 6.90 49.41 36.55
N ASP A 7 5.98 48.99 37.42
CA ASP A 7 6.19 47.94 38.41
C ASP A 7 6.53 46.60 37.66
N PRO A 8 7.75 46.08 37.82
CA PRO A 8 8.20 44.90 37.11
C PRO A 8 7.34 43.66 37.44
N MET A 9 6.76 43.60 38.62
CA MET A 9 5.88 42.50 39.03
C MET A 9 4.56 42.51 38.27
N LYS A 10 4.00 43.69 37.97
CA LYS A 10 2.79 43.80 37.13
C LYS A 10 3.05 43.48 35.66
N ILE A 11 4.25 43.77 35.18
CA ILE A 11 4.66 43.37 33.81
C ILE A 11 4.80 41.86 33.74
N MET A 12 5.49 41.23 34.69
CA MET A 12 5.68 39.80 34.77
C MET A 12 4.33 39.06 34.88
N LEU A 13 3.42 39.53 35.73
CA LEU A 13 2.08 38.96 35.86
C LEU A 13 1.30 39.02 34.53
N ARG A 14 1.34 40.16 33.83
CA ARG A 14 0.67 40.33 32.53
C ARG A 14 1.25 39.39 31.45
N VAL A 15 2.57 39.22 31.41
CA VAL A 15 3.24 38.31 30.48
C VAL A 15 2.85 36.87 30.79
N THR A 16 2.85 36.46 32.05
CA THR A 16 2.46 35.11 32.46
C THR A 16 0.99 34.82 32.11
N VAL A 17 0.08 35.75 32.41
CA VAL A 17 -1.34 35.59 32.05
C VAL A 17 -1.51 35.49 30.52
N SER A 18 -0.80 36.34 29.77
CA SER A 18 -0.86 36.27 28.29
C SER A 18 -0.35 34.94 27.73
N LEU A 19 0.73 34.39 28.29
CA LEU A 19 1.26 33.08 27.88
C LEU A 19 0.29 31.93 28.21
N VAL A 20 -0.36 31.97 29.37
CA VAL A 20 -1.37 30.97 29.74
C VAL A 20 -2.59 31.06 28.79
N VAL A 21 -3.06 32.26 28.49
CA VAL A 21 -4.18 32.46 27.55
C VAL A 21 -3.82 31.96 26.16
N LEU A 22 -2.60 32.22 25.67
CA LEU A 22 -2.11 31.69 24.37
C LEU A 22 -2.00 30.17 24.37
N ALA A 23 -1.52 29.58 25.46
CA ALA A 23 -1.42 28.10 25.56
C ALA A 23 -2.80 27.42 25.56
N VAL A 24 -3.79 28.03 26.29
CA VAL A 24 -5.17 27.52 26.26
C VAL A 24 -5.81 27.71 24.91
N ALA A 25 -5.62 28.86 24.25
CA ALA A 25 -6.12 29.05 22.88
C ALA A 25 -5.50 28.07 21.87
N ALA A 26 -4.20 27.80 21.95
CA ALA A 26 -3.53 26.85 21.12
C ALA A 26 -4.04 25.41 21.37
N SER A 27 -4.29 25.02 22.60
CA SER A 27 -4.88 23.73 22.97
C SER A 27 -6.31 23.57 22.41
N LEU A 28 -7.15 24.61 22.52
CA LEU A 28 -8.51 24.60 21.96
C LEU A 28 -8.50 24.53 20.44
N LEU A 29 -7.59 25.23 19.77
CA LEU A 29 -7.43 25.17 18.32
C LEU A 29 -6.95 23.78 17.85
N SER A 30 -6.00 23.17 18.56
CA SER A 30 -5.53 21.81 18.22
C SER A 30 -6.64 20.78 18.41
N GLY A 31 -7.47 20.91 19.45
CA GLY A 31 -8.65 20.06 19.65
C GLY A 31 -9.70 20.24 18.55
N ALA A 32 -9.98 21.47 18.13
CA ALA A 32 -10.92 21.76 17.04
C ALA A 32 -10.42 21.21 15.68
N ILE A 33 -9.11 21.34 15.40
CA ILE A 33 -8.50 20.77 14.20
C ILE A 33 -8.56 19.22 14.24
N GLY A 34 -8.30 18.62 15.41
CA GLY A 34 -8.42 17.18 15.63
C GLY A 34 -9.83 16.68 15.37
N SER A 35 -10.84 17.33 15.95
CA SER A 35 -12.25 16.96 15.76
C SER A 35 -12.72 17.14 14.30
N TYR A 36 -12.28 18.19 13.63
CA TYR A 36 -12.58 18.41 12.21
C TYR A 36 -11.97 17.31 11.32
N ARG A 37 -10.71 16.94 11.57
CA ARG A 37 -10.07 15.82 10.86
C ARG A 37 -10.79 14.50 11.11
N GLN A 38 -11.17 14.24 12.35
CA GLN A 38 -11.94 13.04 12.72
C GLN A 38 -13.29 13.00 12.00
N GLN A 39 -14.03 14.11 11.97
CA GLN A 39 -15.29 14.18 11.24
C GLN A 39 -15.12 13.96 9.74
N LYS A 40 -14.05 14.49 9.15
CA LYS A 40 -13.74 14.29 7.74
C LYS A 40 -13.37 12.82 7.42
N LEU A 41 -12.63 12.16 8.31
CA LEU A 41 -12.33 10.74 8.22
C LEU A 41 -13.59 9.88 8.31
N VAL A 42 -14.45 10.15 9.29
CA VAL A 42 -15.73 9.43 9.46
C VAL A 42 -16.67 9.65 8.27
N ALA A 43 -16.74 10.87 7.73
CA ALA A 43 -17.53 11.16 6.54
C ALA A 43 -17.02 10.36 5.33
N ARG A 44 -15.70 10.30 5.16
CA ARG A 44 -15.07 9.54 4.07
C ARG A 44 -15.25 8.03 4.24
N GLN A 45 -15.15 7.51 5.47
CA GLN A 45 -15.45 6.11 5.76
C GLN A 45 -16.88 5.73 5.36
N LYS A 46 -17.86 6.60 5.66
CA LYS A 46 -19.26 6.38 5.23
C LYS A 46 -19.42 6.40 3.72
N GLU A 47 -18.77 7.33 3.03
CA GLU A 47 -18.80 7.42 1.57
C GLU A 47 -18.26 6.12 0.93
N VAL A 48 -17.13 5.63 1.43
CA VAL A 48 -16.53 4.40 0.92
C VAL A 48 -17.36 3.17 1.29
N GLN A 49 -17.93 3.12 2.49
CA GLN A 49 -18.83 2.05 2.86
C GLN A 49 -20.04 2.01 1.90
N GLN A 50 -20.61 3.16 1.54
CA GLN A 50 -21.69 3.22 0.55
C GLN A 50 -21.24 2.73 -0.84
N ILE A 51 -20.01 3.08 -1.27
CA ILE A 51 -19.45 2.60 -2.54
C ILE A 51 -19.26 1.08 -2.49
N ASN A 52 -18.75 0.53 -1.39
CA ASN A 52 -18.59 -0.91 -1.25
C ASN A 52 -19.94 -1.65 -1.21
N GLU A 53 -20.92 -1.13 -0.47
CA GLU A 53 -22.28 -1.66 -0.45
C GLU A 53 -22.93 -1.64 -1.85
N GLN A 54 -22.71 -0.58 -2.63
CA GLN A 54 -23.18 -0.51 -4.01
C GLN A 54 -22.49 -1.56 -4.90
N ARG A 55 -21.18 -1.73 -4.77
CA ARG A 55 -20.42 -2.76 -5.51
C ARG A 55 -20.84 -4.17 -5.14
N ASP A 56 -21.07 -4.43 -3.86
CA ASP A 56 -21.58 -5.73 -3.40
C ASP A 56 -22.98 -6.02 -4.00
N GLN A 57 -23.82 -5.00 -4.13
CA GLN A 57 -25.12 -5.14 -4.80
C GLN A 57 -24.95 -5.38 -6.30
N GLU A 58 -24.08 -4.65 -6.98
CA GLU A 58 -23.76 -4.84 -8.41
C GLU A 58 -23.20 -6.25 -8.64
N TYR A 59 -22.31 -6.72 -7.75
CA TYR A 59 -21.78 -8.07 -7.78
C TYR A 59 -22.88 -9.13 -7.60
N ALA A 60 -23.78 -8.95 -6.63
CA ALA A 60 -24.88 -9.88 -6.38
C ALA A 60 -25.83 -9.96 -7.58
N VAL A 61 -26.09 -8.83 -8.25
CA VAL A 61 -26.90 -8.79 -9.48
C VAL A 61 -26.20 -9.54 -10.61
N ALA A 62 -24.90 -9.27 -10.83
CA ALA A 62 -24.11 -9.93 -11.87
C ALA A 62 -24.00 -11.43 -11.63
N LEU A 63 -23.82 -11.87 -10.37
CA LEU A 63 -23.83 -13.28 -9.99
C LEU A 63 -25.19 -13.94 -10.31
N ALA A 64 -26.29 -13.30 -9.95
CA ALA A 64 -27.64 -13.83 -10.23
C ALA A 64 -27.93 -13.90 -11.74
N GLU A 65 -27.44 -12.97 -12.53
CA GLU A 65 -27.53 -13.01 -14.00
C GLU A 65 -26.69 -14.16 -14.58
N PHE A 66 -25.48 -14.34 -14.08
CA PHE A 66 -24.60 -15.44 -14.46
C PHE A 66 -25.22 -16.80 -14.14
N GLU A 67 -25.78 -16.98 -12.93
CA GLU A 67 -26.46 -18.23 -12.54
C GLU A 67 -27.64 -18.53 -13.44
N ARG A 68 -28.45 -17.54 -13.81
CA ARG A 68 -29.58 -17.71 -14.76
C ARG A 68 -29.08 -18.09 -16.15
N ALA A 69 -28.02 -17.44 -16.63
CA ALA A 69 -27.45 -17.73 -17.94
C ALA A 69 -26.79 -19.10 -17.97
N SER A 70 -26.10 -19.53 -16.92
CA SER A 70 -25.52 -20.86 -16.78
C SER A 70 -26.59 -21.94 -16.73
N ALA A 71 -27.69 -21.71 -16.03
CA ALA A 71 -28.87 -22.62 -15.98
C ALA A 71 -29.53 -22.78 -17.37
N SER A 72 -29.40 -21.82 -18.27
CA SER A 72 -29.89 -21.89 -19.67
C SER A 72 -28.93 -22.59 -20.63
N GLY A 73 -27.81 -23.15 -20.14
CA GLY A 73 -26.80 -23.86 -20.95
C GLY A 73 -25.80 -22.96 -21.66
N ALA A 74 -25.74 -21.67 -21.35
CA ALA A 74 -24.68 -20.78 -21.82
C ALA A 74 -23.36 -21.13 -21.12
N ASN A 75 -22.32 -21.37 -21.91
CA ASN A 75 -20.98 -21.63 -21.37
C ASN A 75 -20.32 -20.29 -20.95
N LEU A 76 -20.73 -19.79 -19.79
CA LEU A 76 -20.20 -18.59 -19.20
C LEU A 76 -19.26 -18.97 -18.06
N ALA A 77 -18.13 -18.31 -17.96
CA ALA A 77 -17.21 -18.48 -16.85
C ALA A 77 -17.41 -17.38 -15.83
N TRP A 78 -17.67 -17.77 -14.60
CA TRP A 78 -17.57 -16.88 -13.47
C TRP A 78 -16.32 -17.24 -12.66
N PRO A 79 -15.45 -16.27 -12.35
CA PRO A 79 -14.13 -16.59 -11.87
C PRO A 79 -14.05 -17.04 -10.41
N MET A 80 -15.16 -16.95 -9.62
CA MET A 80 -15.05 -17.21 -8.20
C MET A 80 -16.29 -17.93 -7.65
N GLN A 81 -16.03 -18.96 -6.83
CA GLN A 81 -17.02 -19.61 -5.97
C GLN A 81 -16.52 -19.56 -4.53
N LYS A 82 -17.37 -19.12 -3.61
CA LYS A 82 -17.08 -19.11 -2.17
C LYS A 82 -17.71 -20.35 -1.53
N SER A 83 -16.94 -21.14 -0.79
CA SER A 83 -17.40 -22.25 0.02
C SER A 83 -16.71 -22.23 1.39
N GLU A 84 -17.28 -22.90 2.40
CA GLU A 84 -16.83 -22.90 3.81
C GLU A 84 -15.32 -22.75 4.04
N GLY A 85 -14.87 -21.52 4.28
CA GLY A 85 -13.47 -21.19 4.60
C GLY A 85 -12.50 -21.21 3.43
N TRP A 86 -13.00 -21.37 2.21
CA TRP A 86 -12.21 -21.45 0.98
C TRP A 86 -12.77 -20.51 -0.08
N ASP A 87 -11.89 -19.80 -0.78
CA ASP A 87 -12.24 -19.14 -2.02
C ASP A 87 -11.72 -19.97 -3.19
N VAL A 88 -12.63 -20.39 -4.07
CA VAL A 88 -12.27 -21.05 -5.33
C VAL A 88 -12.35 -20.01 -6.42
N VAL A 89 -11.22 -19.75 -7.08
CA VAL A 89 -11.14 -18.83 -8.21
C VAL A 89 -11.05 -19.65 -9.48
N ASP A 90 -12.07 -19.59 -10.32
CA ASP A 90 -12.03 -20.16 -11.66
C ASP A 90 -11.40 -19.15 -12.63
N LEU A 91 -10.19 -19.45 -13.07
CA LEU A 91 -9.40 -18.63 -13.98
C LEU A 91 -9.45 -19.13 -15.44
N THR A 92 -10.33 -20.09 -15.76
CA THR A 92 -10.36 -20.75 -17.07
C THR A 92 -10.47 -19.77 -18.24
N ASN A 93 -11.22 -18.68 -18.06
CA ASN A 93 -11.41 -17.64 -19.10
C ASN A 93 -10.61 -16.37 -18.85
N TYR A 94 -9.73 -16.35 -17.85
CA TYR A 94 -8.82 -15.25 -17.66
C TYR A 94 -7.59 -15.40 -18.56
N PRO A 95 -7.02 -14.31 -19.05
CA PRO A 95 -5.83 -14.34 -19.91
C PRO A 95 -4.56 -14.62 -19.10
N LEU A 96 -4.49 -15.81 -18.51
CA LEU A 96 -3.33 -16.35 -17.80
C LEU A 96 -2.72 -17.48 -18.61
N GLU A 97 -1.41 -17.68 -18.48
CA GLU A 97 -0.72 -18.77 -19.19
C GLU A 97 -1.25 -20.17 -18.85
N ASN A 98 -1.68 -20.36 -17.60
CA ASN A 98 -2.27 -21.61 -17.12
C ASN A 98 -3.60 -21.32 -16.41
N PRO A 99 -4.68 -21.05 -17.16
CA PRO A 99 -5.99 -20.82 -16.56
C PRO A 99 -6.50 -22.09 -15.87
N GLY A 100 -7.22 -21.92 -14.77
CA GLY A 100 -7.80 -23.03 -14.00
C GLY A 100 -8.42 -22.57 -12.70
N SER A 101 -9.03 -23.50 -11.98
CA SER A 101 -9.54 -23.23 -10.63
C SER A 101 -8.41 -23.28 -9.62
N ILE A 102 -8.30 -22.27 -8.78
CA ILE A 102 -7.36 -22.20 -7.67
C ILE A 102 -8.16 -22.23 -6.37
N THR A 103 -7.85 -23.20 -5.52
CA THR A 103 -8.43 -23.30 -4.18
C THR A 103 -7.43 -22.71 -3.18
N LEU A 104 -7.86 -21.72 -2.40
CA LEU A 104 -7.04 -21.04 -1.43
C LEU A 104 -7.57 -21.35 -0.03
N THR A 105 -6.69 -21.80 0.87
CA THR A 105 -7.04 -21.93 2.27
C THR A 105 -6.82 -20.62 3.00
N ARG A 106 -7.56 -20.38 4.09
CA ARG A 106 -7.27 -19.27 4.99
C ARG A 106 -5.80 -19.29 5.47
N GLN A 107 -5.24 -20.47 5.71
CA GLN A 107 -3.87 -20.61 6.15
C GLN A 107 -2.87 -20.18 5.06
N ASP A 108 -3.10 -20.56 3.80
CA ASP A 108 -2.29 -20.10 2.67
C ASP A 108 -2.32 -18.58 2.51
N LEU A 109 -3.48 -17.99 2.75
CA LEU A 109 -3.69 -16.56 2.64
C LEU A 109 -3.01 -15.78 3.77
N MET A 110 -3.06 -16.27 4.99
CA MET A 110 -2.52 -15.57 6.17
C MET A 110 -1.01 -15.75 6.33
N TYR A 111 -0.46 -16.91 5.97
CA TYR A 111 0.97 -17.25 6.17
C TYR A 111 1.79 -17.34 4.89
N GLY A 112 1.16 -17.31 3.72
CA GLY A 112 1.83 -17.23 2.41
C GLY A 112 2.18 -15.78 2.04
N GLY A 113 1.71 -15.32 0.90
CA GLY A 113 1.91 -13.95 0.42
C GLY A 113 1.11 -12.87 1.15
N MET A 114 0.18 -13.25 2.04
CA MET A 114 -0.82 -12.36 2.64
C MET A 114 -0.48 -11.83 4.03
N LEU A 115 0.78 -11.89 4.46
CA LEU A 115 1.21 -11.19 5.67
C LEU A 115 0.89 -9.69 5.56
N LEU A 116 -0.11 -9.22 6.29
CA LEU A 116 -0.48 -7.82 6.33
C LEU A 116 0.53 -7.03 7.17
N VAL A 117 1.22 -6.09 6.54
CA VAL A 117 2.15 -5.17 7.22
C VAL A 117 1.73 -3.74 6.88
N ASN A 118 1.37 -2.97 7.90
CA ASN A 118 1.02 -1.56 7.79
C ASN A 118 1.21 -0.86 9.14
N GLN A 119 0.83 0.40 9.26
CA GLN A 119 0.99 1.17 10.50
C GLN A 119 0.26 0.57 11.73
N TRP A 120 -0.72 -0.31 11.53
CA TRP A 120 -1.50 -0.96 12.59
C TRP A 120 -1.12 -2.43 12.81
N HIS A 121 -0.42 -3.04 11.84
CA HIS A 121 -0.02 -4.44 11.84
C HIS A 121 1.48 -4.53 11.60
N SER A 122 2.23 -4.82 12.64
CA SER A 122 3.67 -5.03 12.51
C SER A 122 3.98 -6.44 12.01
N ARG A 123 5.11 -6.55 11.32
CA ARG A 123 5.73 -7.84 11.04
C ARG A 123 5.96 -8.61 12.37
N PRO A 124 5.67 -9.92 12.43
CA PRO A 124 5.99 -10.73 13.61
C PRO A 124 7.48 -10.64 13.99
N ASP A 125 7.78 -10.73 15.29
CA ASP A 125 9.16 -10.64 15.78
C ASP A 125 10.01 -11.84 15.33
N ASP A 126 9.38 -13.01 15.14
CA ASP A 126 9.99 -14.26 14.67
C ASP A 126 9.97 -14.40 13.13
N PHE A 127 9.74 -13.31 12.40
CA PHE A 127 9.73 -13.34 10.95
C PHE A 127 11.08 -13.73 10.39
N ASP A 128 11.11 -14.86 9.66
CA ASP A 128 12.32 -15.37 9.01
C ASP A 128 12.56 -14.64 7.66
N ASP A 129 13.60 -13.84 7.63
CA ASP A 129 14.07 -13.13 6.44
C ASP A 129 15.35 -13.73 5.81
N ALA A 130 15.81 -14.86 6.30
CA ALA A 130 17.03 -15.51 5.79
C ALA A 130 16.95 -15.91 4.31
N GLY A 131 15.73 -16.11 3.80
CA GLY A 131 15.48 -16.42 2.39
C GLY A 131 15.48 -15.23 1.44
N VAL A 132 15.64 -14.00 1.92
CA VAL A 132 15.64 -12.80 1.08
C VAL A 132 16.97 -12.67 0.33
N VAL A 133 16.91 -12.51 -1.00
CA VAL A 133 18.09 -12.50 -1.86
C VAL A 133 18.17 -11.24 -2.73
N SER A 134 19.40 -10.86 -3.16
CA SER A 134 19.58 -9.77 -4.12
C SER A 134 18.93 -10.11 -5.46
N ILE A 135 18.07 -9.21 -5.96
CA ILE A 135 17.42 -9.35 -7.28
C ILE A 135 18.47 -9.45 -8.39
N GLY A 136 19.47 -8.56 -8.36
CA GLY A 136 20.51 -8.53 -9.39
C GLY A 136 21.31 -9.83 -9.47
N ASN A 137 21.72 -10.38 -8.31
CA ASN A 137 22.46 -11.63 -8.25
C ASN A 137 21.58 -12.83 -8.64
N TYR A 138 20.36 -12.91 -8.12
CA TYR A 138 19.43 -14.00 -8.39
C TYR A 138 19.06 -14.10 -9.88
N THR A 139 18.88 -12.97 -10.54
CA THR A 139 18.46 -12.93 -11.95
C THR A 139 19.62 -12.85 -12.93
N GLY A 140 20.86 -12.78 -12.45
CA GLY A 140 22.03 -12.53 -13.31
C GLY A 140 21.95 -11.18 -14.06
N GLY A 141 21.31 -10.19 -13.45
CA GLY A 141 21.15 -8.84 -14.01
C GLY A 141 20.03 -8.71 -15.05
N LYS A 142 19.15 -9.70 -15.19
CA LYS A 142 18.02 -9.63 -16.15
C LYS A 142 16.95 -8.63 -15.73
N ILE A 143 16.82 -8.35 -14.42
CA ILE A 143 15.95 -7.28 -13.90
C ILE A 143 16.84 -6.10 -13.55
N GLY A 144 16.47 -4.91 -14.03
CA GLY A 144 17.11 -3.66 -13.65
C GLY A 144 16.84 -3.32 -12.18
N VAL A 145 17.88 -2.99 -11.43
CA VAL A 145 17.82 -2.56 -10.02
C VAL A 145 18.54 -1.24 -9.85
N ALA A 146 18.04 -0.38 -8.98
CA ALA A 146 18.67 0.89 -8.67
C ALA A 146 19.96 0.72 -7.88
N ASP A 147 20.04 -0.33 -7.07
CA ASP A 147 21.18 -0.73 -6.26
C ASP A 147 21.26 -2.24 -6.18
N TYR A 148 22.46 -2.82 -6.16
CA TYR A 148 22.67 -4.27 -6.01
C TYR A 148 22.18 -4.83 -4.66
N ASN A 149 21.97 -3.95 -3.68
CA ASN A 149 21.40 -4.33 -2.38
C ASN A 149 19.86 -4.43 -2.37
N VAL A 150 19.20 -4.13 -3.48
CA VAL A 150 17.75 -4.34 -3.58
C VAL A 150 17.46 -5.83 -3.56
N LYS A 151 16.67 -6.25 -2.56
CA LYS A 151 16.41 -7.66 -2.25
C LYS A 151 14.90 -7.93 -2.22
N LEU A 152 14.53 -9.18 -2.48
CA LEU A 152 13.17 -9.72 -2.29
C LEU A 152 13.26 -11.22 -1.99
N PHE A 153 12.15 -11.83 -1.60
CA PHE A 153 12.03 -13.30 -1.61
C PHE A 153 12.06 -13.84 -3.05
N PRO A 154 12.67 -15.01 -3.28
CA PRO A 154 12.78 -15.62 -4.61
C PRO A 154 11.45 -15.77 -5.35
N VAL A 155 10.36 -16.07 -4.64
CA VAL A 155 9.02 -16.21 -5.22
C VAL A 155 8.54 -14.90 -5.86
N ALA A 156 8.77 -13.77 -5.19
CA ALA A 156 8.42 -12.45 -5.73
C ALA A 156 9.33 -12.07 -6.91
N ILE A 157 10.62 -12.45 -6.86
CA ILE A 157 11.55 -12.19 -7.98
C ILE A 157 11.13 -12.99 -9.23
N ALA A 158 10.79 -14.27 -9.09
CA ALA A 158 10.33 -15.11 -10.19
C ALA A 158 9.06 -14.53 -10.83
N ALA A 159 8.07 -14.18 -10.02
CA ALA A 159 6.84 -13.52 -10.49
C ALA A 159 7.12 -12.19 -11.20
N LEU A 160 8.09 -11.41 -10.71
CA LEU A 160 8.49 -10.15 -11.34
C LEU A 160 9.19 -10.36 -12.68
N GLN A 161 9.97 -11.43 -12.82
CA GLN A 161 10.54 -11.81 -14.13
C GLN A 161 9.44 -12.10 -15.15
N ASP A 162 8.42 -12.86 -14.76
CA ASP A 162 7.28 -13.17 -15.61
C ASP A 162 6.51 -11.89 -16.00
N ALA A 163 6.28 -10.99 -15.02
CA ALA A 163 5.60 -9.72 -15.28
C ALA A 163 6.36 -8.82 -16.24
N ILE A 164 7.69 -8.70 -16.09
CA ILE A 164 8.54 -7.93 -16.99
C ILE A 164 8.60 -8.58 -18.39
N ALA A 165 8.63 -9.91 -18.47
CA ALA A 165 8.57 -10.61 -19.74
C ALA A 165 7.24 -10.35 -20.46
N GLY A 166 6.10 -10.47 -19.77
CA GLY A 166 4.79 -10.15 -20.33
C GLY A 166 4.65 -8.70 -20.75
N ALA A 167 5.24 -7.77 -19.99
CA ALA A 167 5.30 -6.36 -20.38
C ALA A 167 6.10 -6.17 -21.68
N LYS A 168 7.23 -6.86 -21.81
CA LYS A 168 8.06 -6.81 -23.01
C LYS A 168 7.33 -7.35 -24.22
N ASP A 169 6.60 -8.46 -24.08
CA ASP A 169 5.79 -9.05 -25.16
C ASP A 169 4.66 -8.07 -25.59
N ALA A 170 4.17 -7.24 -24.66
CA ALA A 170 3.24 -6.15 -24.94
C ALA A 170 3.91 -4.86 -25.47
N GLY A 171 5.23 -4.85 -25.65
CA GLY A 171 5.99 -3.71 -26.20
C GLY A 171 6.47 -2.71 -25.16
N TYR A 172 6.47 -3.06 -23.86
CA TYR A 172 6.90 -2.18 -22.77
C TYR A 172 8.19 -2.67 -22.12
N GLU A 173 9.17 -1.80 -22.02
CA GLU A 173 10.50 -2.09 -21.51
C GLU A 173 10.94 -1.05 -20.46
N HIS A 174 12.20 -1.16 -20.02
CA HIS A 174 12.89 -0.19 -19.15
C HIS A 174 12.45 -0.18 -17.68
N TYR A 175 11.77 -1.22 -17.20
CA TYR A 175 11.44 -1.33 -15.78
C TYR A 175 12.69 -1.49 -14.93
N MET A 176 12.70 -0.77 -13.81
CA MET A 176 13.76 -0.86 -12.82
C MET A 176 13.15 -0.87 -11.42
N VAL A 177 13.58 -1.82 -10.59
CA VAL A 177 13.21 -1.87 -9.17
C VAL A 177 14.02 -0.82 -8.42
N SER A 178 13.35 0.12 -7.78
CA SER A 178 14.00 1.20 -7.04
C SER A 178 14.26 0.84 -5.59
N GLU A 179 13.30 0.18 -4.95
CA GLU A 179 13.34 -0.22 -3.56
C GLU A 179 12.73 -1.62 -3.42
N GLY A 180 13.18 -2.36 -2.40
CA GLY A 180 12.69 -3.70 -2.07
C GLY A 180 12.78 -3.92 -0.57
N TYR A 181 13.12 -5.14 -0.15
CA TYR A 181 13.22 -5.53 1.24
C TYR A 181 14.09 -4.59 2.07
N ARG A 182 13.60 -4.25 3.24
CA ARG A 182 14.33 -3.59 4.33
C ARG A 182 14.25 -4.46 5.58
N SER A 183 15.39 -4.74 6.20
CA SER A 183 15.41 -5.38 7.50
C SER A 183 14.77 -4.48 8.57
N TRP A 184 14.48 -5.06 9.73
CA TRP A 184 14.02 -4.27 10.88
C TRP A 184 15.04 -3.18 11.24
N ASP A 185 16.34 -3.52 11.23
CA ASP A 185 17.43 -2.60 11.54
C ASP A 185 17.57 -1.47 10.51
N ASP A 186 17.45 -1.77 9.20
CA ASP A 186 17.46 -0.74 8.16
C ASP A 186 16.28 0.23 8.31
N GLN A 187 15.08 -0.28 8.60
CA GLN A 187 13.92 0.55 8.84
C GLN A 187 14.08 1.37 10.12
N ASN A 188 14.64 0.79 11.18
CA ASN A 188 14.96 1.50 12.42
C ASN A 188 15.97 2.63 12.18
N ALA A 189 17.01 2.38 11.40
CA ALA A 189 18.00 3.41 11.06
C ALA A 189 17.34 4.60 10.32
N LEU A 190 16.40 4.34 9.42
CA LEU A 190 15.61 5.39 8.75
C LEU A 190 14.72 6.14 9.73
N PHE A 191 14.06 5.43 10.64
CA PHE A 191 13.19 6.01 11.66
C PHE A 191 13.97 6.89 12.63
N GLN A 192 15.14 6.44 13.09
CA GLN A 192 16.02 7.24 13.95
C GLN A 192 16.49 8.53 13.25
N LYS A 193 16.84 8.47 11.96
CA LYS A 193 17.14 9.67 11.16
C LYS A 193 15.96 10.65 11.07
N ALA A 194 14.73 10.14 11.01
CA ALA A 194 13.53 10.97 11.03
C ALA A 194 13.33 11.65 12.40
N MET A 195 13.53 10.90 13.49
CA MET A 195 13.50 11.42 14.86
C MET A 195 14.58 12.48 15.08
N ASP A 196 15.82 12.24 14.62
CA ASP A 196 16.93 13.21 14.74
C ASP A 196 16.62 14.55 14.08
N ARG A 197 15.93 14.55 12.96
CA ARG A 197 15.49 15.79 12.28
C ARG A 197 14.42 16.55 13.07
N LEU A 198 13.67 15.87 13.91
CA LEU A 198 12.51 16.44 14.63
C LEU A 198 12.80 16.74 16.10
N LYS A 199 13.87 16.20 16.68
CA LYS A 199 14.20 16.32 18.12
C LYS A 199 14.39 17.76 18.64
N SER A 200 14.64 18.71 17.76
CA SER A 200 14.69 20.12 18.13
C SER A 200 13.32 20.73 18.40
N LYS A 201 12.23 20.08 17.94
CA LYS A 201 10.85 20.59 18.04
C LYS A 201 9.95 19.70 18.90
N TYR A 202 10.27 18.42 19.02
CA TYR A 202 9.44 17.42 19.69
C TYR A 202 10.29 16.54 20.59
N SER A 203 9.69 15.96 21.64
CA SER A 203 10.34 15.02 22.56
C SER A 203 9.36 13.93 23.00
N GLY A 204 9.88 12.82 23.56
CA GLY A 204 9.08 11.69 24.04
C GLY A 204 8.14 11.13 22.96
N ASP A 205 6.93 10.76 23.37
CA ASP A 205 5.92 10.15 22.49
C ASP A 205 5.53 11.07 21.32
N ALA A 206 5.50 12.37 21.54
CA ALA A 206 5.21 13.35 20.49
C ALA A 206 6.27 13.32 19.37
N LEU A 207 7.54 13.08 19.68
CA LEU A 207 8.59 12.93 18.70
C LEU A 207 8.39 11.66 17.86
N VAL A 208 8.05 10.55 18.49
CA VAL A 208 7.76 9.26 17.83
C VAL A 208 6.57 9.43 16.88
N GLU A 209 5.46 10.00 17.35
CA GLU A 209 4.25 10.18 16.54
C GLU A 209 4.48 11.14 15.36
N GLN A 210 5.32 12.14 15.50
CA GLN A 210 5.68 13.02 14.37
C GLN A 210 6.62 12.32 13.37
N ALA A 211 7.54 11.48 13.83
CA ALA A 211 8.41 10.71 12.96
C ALA A 211 7.62 9.69 12.12
N LYS A 212 6.63 9.01 12.70
CA LYS A 212 5.72 8.07 12.01
C LYS A 212 4.98 8.68 10.82
N LYS A 213 4.78 10.01 10.79
CA LYS A 213 4.14 10.69 9.65
C LYS A 213 5.00 10.73 8.38
N SER A 214 6.30 10.53 8.51
CA SER A 214 7.23 10.59 7.38
C SER A 214 7.95 9.27 7.10
N VAL A 215 8.09 8.43 8.13
CA VAL A 215 8.78 7.13 8.04
C VAL A 215 8.02 6.13 8.90
N ASN A 216 7.67 4.99 8.32
CA ASN A 216 7.01 3.94 9.06
C ASN A 216 7.88 3.46 10.23
N TYR A 217 7.24 3.16 11.36
CA TYR A 217 7.90 2.55 12.51
C TYR A 217 8.54 1.21 12.12
N PRO A 218 9.67 0.81 12.71
CA PRO A 218 10.30 -0.49 12.42
C PRO A 218 9.31 -1.65 12.55
N GLY A 219 9.30 -2.52 11.54
CA GLY A 219 8.37 -3.62 11.46
C GLY A 219 7.00 -3.29 10.85
N THR A 220 6.65 -2.02 10.63
CA THR A 220 5.35 -1.61 10.08
C THR A 220 5.43 -1.09 8.63
N SER A 221 6.59 -1.21 7.99
CA SER A 221 6.78 -0.87 6.58
C SER A 221 6.47 -2.07 5.70
N GLU A 222 5.76 -1.85 4.60
CA GLU A 222 5.54 -2.88 3.57
C GLU A 222 6.85 -3.54 3.09
N PHE A 223 7.93 -2.77 3.02
CA PHE A 223 9.24 -3.29 2.67
C PHE A 223 9.80 -4.30 3.67
N ASN A 224 9.30 -4.34 4.92
CA ASN A 224 9.71 -5.35 5.89
C ASN A 224 9.14 -6.75 5.60
N SER A 225 8.20 -6.87 4.66
CA SER A 225 7.65 -8.15 4.22
C SER A 225 8.57 -8.96 3.30
N GLY A 226 9.52 -8.30 2.63
CA GLY A 226 10.34 -8.94 1.59
C GLY A 226 9.59 -9.30 0.30
N LEU A 227 8.31 -8.90 0.19
CA LEU A 227 7.42 -9.22 -0.93
C LEU A 227 6.98 -7.95 -1.69
N SER A 228 7.43 -6.77 -1.25
CA SER A 228 7.03 -5.48 -1.80
C SER A 228 8.20 -4.74 -2.41
N PHE A 229 7.94 -4.07 -3.52
CA PHE A 229 8.94 -3.29 -4.25
C PHE A 229 8.31 -2.10 -4.97
N THR A 230 9.13 -1.09 -5.28
CA THR A 230 8.73 0.02 -6.13
C THR A 230 9.33 -0.10 -7.52
N LEU A 231 8.57 0.32 -8.54
CA LEU A 231 9.02 0.38 -9.92
C LEU A 231 9.18 1.83 -10.39
N ARG A 232 10.16 2.01 -11.28
CA ARG A 232 10.31 3.19 -12.13
C ARG A 232 10.80 2.77 -13.52
N LEU A 233 10.76 3.67 -14.48
CA LEU A 233 11.42 3.46 -15.76
C LEU A 233 12.82 4.06 -15.74
N TYR A 234 13.76 3.37 -16.37
CA TYR A 234 15.13 3.82 -16.49
C TYR A 234 15.80 3.27 -17.75
N SER A 235 16.54 4.11 -18.46
CA SER A 235 17.43 3.70 -19.54
C SER A 235 18.80 4.37 -19.37
N ARG A 236 19.86 3.60 -19.64
CA ARG A 236 21.24 4.13 -19.64
C ARG A 236 21.53 5.00 -20.85
N THR A 237 20.84 4.74 -21.96
CA THR A 237 21.08 5.39 -23.25
C THR A 237 20.09 6.49 -23.55
N ASP A 238 18.93 6.52 -22.90
CA ASP A 238 17.90 7.52 -23.09
C ASP A 238 17.37 8.04 -21.76
N ALA A 239 17.90 9.19 -21.33
CA ALA A 239 17.50 9.83 -20.08
C ALA A 239 16.05 10.38 -20.13
N SER A 240 15.38 10.43 -21.29
CA SER A 240 14.00 10.88 -21.39
C SER A 240 13.01 9.86 -20.81
N ILE A 241 13.36 8.57 -20.83
CA ILE A 241 12.54 7.45 -20.35
C ILE A 241 12.15 7.61 -18.86
N GLY A 242 13.06 8.08 -18.02
CA GLY A 242 12.82 8.25 -16.59
C GLY A 242 12.28 9.62 -16.16
N LYS A 243 12.00 10.54 -17.12
CA LYS A 243 11.51 11.89 -16.79
C LYS A 243 10.03 11.96 -16.42
N PRO A 244 9.11 11.29 -17.15
CA PRO A 244 7.70 11.27 -16.75
C PRO A 244 7.49 10.53 -15.42
N ALA A 245 6.47 10.91 -14.67
CA ALA A 245 6.04 10.13 -13.52
C ALA A 245 5.65 8.72 -14.00
N TYR A 246 6.10 7.68 -13.32
CA TYR A 246 5.91 6.29 -13.74
C TYR A 246 4.44 5.95 -14.05
N SER A 247 3.52 6.33 -13.18
CA SER A 247 2.07 6.08 -13.31
C SER A 247 1.44 6.75 -14.53
N THR A 248 2.07 7.82 -15.08
CA THR A 248 1.57 8.51 -16.28
C THR A 248 2.09 7.91 -17.59
N THR A 249 3.02 6.97 -17.52
CA THR A 249 3.58 6.31 -18.70
C THR A 249 2.74 5.12 -19.12
N ALA A 250 2.69 4.83 -20.42
CA ALA A 250 1.99 3.64 -20.93
C ALA A 250 2.54 2.33 -20.29
N ALA A 251 3.85 2.24 -20.05
CA ALA A 251 4.46 1.10 -19.37
C ALA A 251 4.00 0.98 -17.90
N GLY A 252 3.94 2.10 -17.17
CA GLY A 252 3.46 2.11 -15.78
C GLY A 252 1.97 1.73 -15.69
N GLN A 253 1.15 2.26 -16.59
CA GLN A 253 -0.27 1.91 -16.69
C GLN A 253 -0.46 0.43 -17.03
N TRP A 254 0.26 -0.08 -18.03
CA TRP A 254 0.20 -1.49 -18.37
C TRP A 254 0.54 -2.39 -17.18
N MET A 255 1.61 -2.10 -16.46
CA MET A 255 1.99 -2.87 -15.28
C MET A 255 0.90 -2.80 -14.20
N SER A 256 0.34 -1.65 -13.95
CA SER A 256 -0.73 -1.48 -12.95
C SER A 256 -2.01 -2.23 -13.31
N GLU A 257 -2.36 -2.28 -14.59
CA GLU A 257 -3.52 -3.04 -15.10
C GLU A 257 -3.32 -4.55 -15.10
N ASN A 258 -2.08 -5.02 -15.27
CA ASN A 258 -1.80 -6.43 -15.54
C ASN A 258 -1.04 -7.14 -14.42
N CYS A 259 -0.56 -6.44 -13.39
CA CYS A 259 0.28 -7.01 -12.34
C CYS A 259 -0.39 -8.19 -11.61
N TRP A 260 -1.72 -8.19 -11.48
CA TRP A 260 -2.49 -9.25 -10.83
C TRP A 260 -2.36 -10.61 -11.52
N LYS A 261 -2.16 -10.65 -12.86
CA LYS A 261 -1.93 -11.88 -13.64
C LYS A 261 -0.65 -12.60 -13.22
N TYR A 262 0.28 -11.87 -12.63
CA TYR A 262 1.58 -12.36 -12.17
C TYR A 262 1.65 -12.51 -10.64
N GLY A 263 0.54 -12.29 -9.94
CA GLY A 263 0.45 -12.45 -8.49
C GLY A 263 0.80 -11.19 -7.70
N PHE A 264 0.78 -10.02 -8.33
CA PHE A 264 0.99 -8.74 -7.66
C PHE A 264 -0.29 -7.95 -7.54
N VAL A 265 -0.35 -7.11 -6.52
CA VAL A 265 -1.36 -6.06 -6.39
C VAL A 265 -0.67 -4.70 -6.27
N PHE A 266 -1.33 -3.66 -6.79
CA PHE A 266 -0.93 -2.30 -6.52
C PHE A 266 -1.31 -1.99 -5.06
N ARG A 267 -0.31 -1.69 -4.22
CA ARG A 267 -0.50 -1.80 -2.77
C ARG A 267 -1.29 -0.65 -2.15
N PHE A 268 -1.16 0.56 -2.68
CA PHE A 268 -1.74 1.77 -2.10
C PHE A 268 -2.57 2.55 -3.14
N PRO A 269 -3.76 2.04 -3.51
CA PRO A 269 -4.64 2.74 -4.44
C PRO A 269 -5.16 4.06 -3.84
N LEU A 270 -5.11 5.13 -4.62
CA LEU A 270 -5.69 6.42 -4.30
C LEU A 270 -6.72 6.81 -5.39
N ALA A 271 -7.46 7.90 -5.17
CA ALA A 271 -8.36 8.41 -6.20
C ALA A 271 -7.59 8.70 -7.50
N ASP A 272 -8.01 8.06 -8.60
CA ASP A 272 -7.39 8.15 -9.93
C ASP A 272 -5.90 7.75 -9.98
N PHE A 273 -5.43 6.97 -9.03
CA PHE A 273 -4.04 6.49 -8.97
C PHE A 273 -3.97 5.01 -8.54
N PRO A 274 -3.25 4.13 -9.25
CA PRO A 274 -2.31 4.37 -10.37
C PRO A 274 -2.98 4.57 -11.74
N LEU A 275 -4.28 4.31 -11.84
CA LEU A 275 -5.06 4.39 -13.07
C LEU A 275 -6.25 5.33 -12.87
N GLN A 276 -6.68 5.97 -13.95
CA GLN A 276 -7.91 6.76 -13.91
C GLN A 276 -9.11 5.85 -13.53
N GLY A 277 -9.95 6.33 -12.61
CA GLY A 277 -11.09 5.58 -12.08
C GLY A 277 -10.75 4.67 -10.90
N THR A 278 -9.46 4.59 -10.47
CA THR A 278 -9.11 3.87 -9.25
C THR A 278 -9.79 4.49 -8.03
N ALA A 279 -10.40 3.66 -7.20
CA ALA A 279 -11.00 4.10 -5.94
C ALA A 279 -9.94 4.45 -4.90
N ASP A 280 -10.18 5.50 -4.11
CA ASP A 280 -9.31 5.88 -3.01
C ASP A 280 -9.45 4.89 -1.83
N LYS A 281 -8.39 4.16 -1.55
CA LYS A 281 -8.30 3.22 -0.42
C LYS A 281 -7.41 3.77 0.72
N SER A 282 -7.00 5.05 0.67
CA SER A 282 -6.07 5.64 1.66
C SER A 282 -6.57 5.54 3.11
N TYR A 283 -7.89 5.55 3.30
CA TYR A 283 -8.50 5.41 4.63
C TYR A 283 -8.34 4.01 5.23
N LYS A 284 -8.21 2.97 4.39
CA LYS A 284 -7.94 1.58 4.80
C LYS A 284 -6.45 1.32 4.93
N THR A 285 -5.67 1.73 3.93
CA THR A 285 -4.23 1.47 3.89
C THR A 285 -3.42 2.40 4.80
N GLY A 286 -3.98 3.57 5.16
CA GLY A 286 -3.30 4.61 5.94
C GLY A 286 -2.27 5.40 5.16
N ILE A 287 -2.15 5.18 3.85
CA ILE A 287 -1.20 5.87 2.96
C ILE A 287 -1.96 6.80 2.03
N SER A 288 -1.59 8.08 2.03
CA SER A 288 -2.21 9.13 1.23
C SER A 288 -1.25 9.81 0.26
N VAL A 289 -0.12 9.15 -0.04
CA VAL A 289 0.88 9.63 -1.00
C VAL A 289 1.01 8.62 -2.14
N GLU A 290 1.22 9.12 -3.34
CA GLU A 290 1.38 8.29 -4.54
C GLU A 290 2.72 7.53 -4.48
N LEU A 291 2.63 6.20 -4.39
CA LEU A 291 3.77 5.29 -4.37
C LEU A 291 3.59 4.21 -5.43
N ASN A 292 4.53 4.06 -6.35
CA ASN A 292 4.51 3.00 -7.36
C ASN A 292 4.94 1.66 -6.74
N LEU A 293 4.22 1.23 -5.70
CA LEU A 293 4.54 0.08 -4.88
C LEU A 293 3.63 -1.10 -5.23
N TYR A 294 4.27 -2.21 -5.54
CA TYR A 294 3.62 -3.49 -5.84
C TYR A 294 3.93 -4.49 -4.73
N ARG A 295 2.93 -5.29 -4.39
CA ARG A 295 3.05 -6.35 -3.39
C ARG A 295 2.75 -7.71 -4.02
N TYR A 296 3.64 -8.67 -3.82
CA TYR A 296 3.37 -10.06 -4.17
C TYR A 296 2.44 -10.71 -3.14
N VAL A 297 1.35 -11.29 -3.63
CA VAL A 297 0.34 -11.99 -2.83
C VAL A 297 0.02 -13.38 -3.40
N GLY A 298 0.64 -13.74 -4.52
CA GLY A 298 0.32 -14.95 -5.27
C GLY A 298 -0.81 -14.76 -6.27
N LYS A 299 -0.80 -15.56 -7.36
CA LYS A 299 -1.72 -15.38 -8.51
C LYS A 299 -3.20 -15.49 -8.09
N GLY A 300 -3.53 -16.45 -7.23
CA GLY A 300 -4.89 -16.65 -6.77
C GLY A 300 -5.42 -15.48 -5.96
N ASN A 301 -4.67 -15.03 -4.96
CA ASN A 301 -5.05 -13.86 -4.14
C ASN A 301 -5.16 -12.60 -4.99
N ALA A 302 -4.18 -12.36 -5.86
CA ALA A 302 -4.18 -11.20 -6.74
C ALA A 302 -5.39 -11.17 -7.67
N ALA A 303 -5.82 -12.33 -8.19
CA ALA A 303 -7.00 -12.45 -9.02
C ALA A 303 -8.29 -12.11 -8.25
N VAL A 304 -8.47 -12.64 -7.03
CA VAL A 304 -9.63 -12.32 -6.18
C VAL A 304 -9.65 -10.83 -5.84
N MET A 305 -8.51 -10.27 -5.42
CA MET A 305 -8.40 -8.85 -5.08
C MET A 305 -8.70 -7.94 -6.28
N HIS A 306 -8.23 -8.32 -7.46
CA HIS A 306 -8.51 -7.59 -8.70
C HIS A 306 -9.99 -7.62 -9.06
N ILE A 307 -10.64 -8.80 -9.01
CA ILE A 307 -12.06 -8.98 -9.37
C ILE A 307 -12.97 -8.20 -8.39
N LYS A 308 -12.64 -8.23 -7.10
CA LYS A 308 -13.43 -7.56 -6.06
C LYS A 308 -13.02 -6.10 -5.82
N ASP A 309 -11.99 -5.61 -6.51
CA ASP A 309 -11.38 -4.29 -6.26
C ASP A 309 -10.99 -4.09 -4.78
N PHE A 310 -10.41 -5.11 -4.16
CA PHE A 310 -9.96 -5.06 -2.78
C PHE A 310 -8.53 -4.56 -2.65
N CYS A 311 -8.27 -3.67 -1.69
CA CYS A 311 -6.91 -3.52 -1.14
C CYS A 311 -6.59 -4.68 -0.18
N MET A 312 -5.35 -4.80 0.29
CA MET A 312 -4.95 -5.91 1.17
C MET A 312 -5.75 -5.94 2.48
N GLU A 313 -6.02 -4.79 3.07
CA GLU A 313 -6.79 -4.66 4.30
C GLU A 313 -8.21 -5.20 4.12
N GLU A 314 -8.88 -4.79 3.05
CA GLU A 314 -10.23 -5.27 2.73
C GLU A 314 -10.27 -6.77 2.45
N TYR A 315 -9.23 -7.29 1.79
CA TYR A 315 -9.16 -8.71 1.48
C TYR A 315 -8.89 -9.55 2.73
N VAL A 316 -8.02 -9.10 3.62
CA VAL A 316 -7.80 -9.80 4.92
C VAL A 316 -9.06 -9.77 5.77
N ASP A 317 -9.76 -8.65 5.85
CA ASP A 317 -11.06 -8.55 6.53
C ASP A 317 -12.07 -9.57 5.94
N TYR A 318 -12.21 -9.60 4.62
CA TYR A 318 -13.07 -10.53 3.90
C TYR A 318 -12.78 -12.01 4.16
N LEU A 319 -11.51 -12.36 4.36
CA LEU A 319 -11.10 -13.73 4.66
C LEU A 319 -11.34 -14.14 6.13
N GLN A 320 -11.52 -13.18 7.02
CA GLN A 320 -11.80 -13.41 8.43
C GLN A 320 -13.30 -13.56 8.73
N GLU A 321 -14.16 -13.06 7.84
CA GLU A 321 -15.61 -13.24 7.90
C GLU A 321 -16.04 -14.65 7.44
#